data_ec6a54827d3808e65ce9d8bdd3da4089
#
_entry.id   ec6a54827d3808e65ce9d8bdd3da4089
#
_cell.length_a   1.000
_cell.length_b   1.000
_cell.length_c   1.000
_cell.angle_alpha   90.00
_cell.angle_beta   90.00
_cell.angle_gamma   90.00
#
_symmetry.space_group_name_H-M   'P 1'
#
loop_
_entity.id
_entity.type
_entity.pdbx_description
1 polymer ?
#
loop_
_entity_poly.entity_id
_entity_poly.type
_entity_poly.pdbx_seq_one_letter_code
_entity_poly.pdbx_strand_id
1 'polypeptide(L)'
;MKGSPKISIKQVVSAVIRNLGIQDAAREFHNFVEWAFEAEKKIGSYVTFDKKITTLTILGKKALLPSDFLNMIEIRSTEGGEYDTTNSYISGGYLHIDLEDTTIDLYHEAISTDNEGYPTISADHEDAIAAYIMYKYKGREYYNQKLPRYVYQDLKKEWSMQCAQARGKDNMPTRQQWRNISNYWNSLRPYKDDTRKIF
;
A
#
# COMPACT_ATOMS: atom_id res chain seq x y z
N MET A 1 10.71 10.44 5.23
CA MET A 1 9.26 10.25 5.39
C MET A 1 9.03 9.42 6.63
N LYS A 2 8.26 9.88 7.63
CA LYS A 2 7.71 8.97 8.64
C LYS A 2 6.53 8.29 7.96
N GLY A 3 6.74 7.06 7.49
CA GLY A 3 5.62 6.25 7.02
C GLY A 3 4.67 5.99 8.20
N SER A 4 3.39 5.94 7.94
CA SER A 4 2.41 5.48 8.93
C SER A 4 2.83 4.12 9.47
N PRO A 5 2.59 3.82 10.75
CA PRO A 5 2.92 2.51 11.30
C PRO A 5 2.21 1.44 10.47
N LYS A 6 2.91 0.32 10.25
CA LYS A 6 2.37 -0.82 9.51
C LYS A 6 1.76 -1.82 10.48
N ILE A 7 0.63 -2.39 10.09
CA ILE A 7 -0.05 -3.46 10.82
C ILE A 7 -0.27 -4.66 9.89
N SER A 8 -0.34 -5.86 10.45
CA SER A 8 -0.62 -7.06 9.67
C SER A 8 -2.09 -7.12 9.25
N ILE A 9 -2.36 -7.48 8.02
CA ILE A 9 -3.73 -7.80 7.54
C ILE A 9 -4.39 -8.85 8.45
N LYS A 10 -3.62 -9.82 8.96
CA LYS A 10 -4.11 -10.83 9.89
C LYS A 10 -4.72 -10.22 11.15
N GLN A 11 -4.10 -9.15 11.69
CA GLN A 11 -4.63 -8.47 12.89
C GLN A 11 -5.99 -7.84 12.61
N VAL A 12 -6.13 -7.13 11.49
CA VAL A 12 -7.39 -6.48 11.09
C VAL A 12 -8.48 -7.52 10.87
N VAL A 13 -8.19 -8.56 10.10
CA VAL A 13 -9.14 -9.66 9.85
C VAL A 13 -9.58 -10.34 11.14
N SER A 14 -8.63 -10.63 12.05
CA SER A 14 -8.94 -11.23 13.34
C SER A 14 -9.80 -10.34 14.23
N ALA A 15 -9.59 -9.03 14.20
CA ALA A 15 -10.42 -8.05 14.90
C ALA A 15 -11.85 -8.04 14.34
N VAL A 16 -12.01 -8.05 13.03
CA VAL A 16 -13.33 -8.09 12.38
C VAL A 16 -14.06 -9.39 12.70
N ILE A 17 -13.41 -10.55 12.66
CA ILE A 17 -13.99 -11.85 12.99
C ILE A 17 -14.54 -11.83 14.44
N ARG A 18 -13.74 -11.31 15.38
CA ARG A 18 -14.19 -11.15 16.78
C ARG A 18 -15.40 -10.24 16.91
N ASN A 19 -15.37 -9.09 16.25
CA ASN A 19 -16.44 -8.10 16.30
C ASN A 19 -17.75 -8.62 15.71
N LEU A 20 -17.67 -9.49 14.71
CA LEU A 20 -18.83 -10.13 14.09
C LEU A 20 -19.32 -11.36 14.85
N GLY A 21 -18.57 -11.85 15.86
CA GLY A 21 -18.91 -13.03 16.64
C GLY A 21 -18.96 -14.32 15.81
N ILE A 22 -18.10 -14.43 14.78
CA ILE A 22 -18.08 -15.59 13.88
C ILE A 22 -17.43 -16.77 14.58
N GLN A 23 -18.19 -17.87 14.75
CA GLN A 23 -17.73 -19.08 15.42
C GLN A 23 -16.77 -19.91 14.55
N ASP A 24 -17.01 -20.00 13.24
CA ASP A 24 -16.16 -20.70 12.27
C ASP A 24 -15.19 -19.71 11.61
N ALA A 25 -14.25 -19.22 12.43
CA ALA A 25 -13.27 -18.23 11.99
C ALA A 25 -12.38 -18.75 10.84
N ALA A 26 -11.99 -20.02 10.85
CA ALA A 26 -11.07 -20.59 9.88
C ALA A 26 -11.66 -20.58 8.46
N ARG A 27 -12.95 -20.84 8.32
CA ARG A 27 -13.64 -20.85 7.03
C ARG A 27 -13.74 -19.47 6.39
N GLU A 28 -13.98 -18.44 7.19
CA GLU A 28 -14.15 -17.07 6.65
C GLU A 28 -12.84 -16.30 6.56
N PHE A 29 -11.79 -16.73 7.26
CA PHE A 29 -10.52 -16.02 7.33
C PHE A 29 -9.93 -15.75 5.94
N HIS A 30 -9.90 -16.75 5.07
CA HIS A 30 -9.36 -16.62 3.71
C HIS A 30 -10.16 -15.59 2.88
N ASN A 31 -11.48 -15.67 2.92
CA ASN A 31 -12.34 -14.69 2.25
C ASN A 31 -12.09 -13.26 2.75
N PHE A 32 -11.89 -13.11 4.06
CA PHE A 32 -11.66 -11.79 4.66
C PHE A 32 -10.30 -11.22 4.29
N VAL A 33 -9.28 -12.06 4.17
CA VAL A 33 -7.97 -11.67 3.64
C VAL A 33 -8.09 -11.18 2.20
N GLU A 34 -8.81 -11.91 1.34
CA GLU A 34 -9.05 -11.47 -0.04
C GLU A 34 -9.77 -10.11 -0.10
N TRP A 35 -10.81 -9.94 0.74
CA TRP A 35 -11.53 -8.66 0.80
C TRP A 35 -10.70 -7.52 1.37
N ALA A 36 -9.78 -7.81 2.30
CA ALA A 36 -8.83 -6.83 2.77
C ALA A 36 -7.92 -6.32 1.64
N PHE A 37 -7.43 -7.21 0.79
CA PHE A 37 -6.67 -6.83 -0.41
C PHE A 37 -7.51 -6.04 -1.42
N GLU A 38 -8.76 -6.45 -1.62
CA GLU A 38 -9.67 -5.72 -2.51
C GLU A 38 -9.93 -4.30 -1.99
N ALA A 39 -10.08 -4.15 -0.66
CA ALA A 39 -10.23 -2.85 -0.02
C ALA A 39 -9.01 -1.97 -0.23
N GLU A 40 -7.80 -2.51 0.00
CA GLU A 40 -6.53 -1.78 -0.17
C GLU A 40 -6.38 -1.26 -1.60
N LYS A 41 -6.68 -2.08 -2.60
CA LYS A 41 -6.70 -1.65 -4.01
C LYS A 41 -7.70 -0.52 -4.27
N LYS A 42 -8.86 -0.54 -3.60
CA LYS A 42 -9.89 0.50 -3.75
C LYS A 42 -9.57 1.78 -3.02
N ILE A 43 -8.88 1.70 -1.89
CA ILE A 43 -8.31 2.87 -1.20
C ILE A 43 -7.29 3.54 -2.12
N GLY A 44 -6.52 2.76 -2.89
CA GLY A 44 -5.59 3.28 -3.89
C GLY A 44 -4.34 3.89 -3.28
N SER A 45 -3.91 3.39 -2.13
CA SER A 45 -2.67 3.82 -1.48
C SER A 45 -1.45 3.15 -2.12
N TYR A 46 -0.42 3.96 -2.37
CA TYR A 46 0.88 3.48 -2.84
C TYR A 46 1.90 3.29 -1.70
N VAL A 47 1.45 3.37 -0.44
CA VAL A 47 2.35 3.48 0.73
C VAL A 47 2.82 2.12 1.25
N THR A 48 2.26 1.03 0.77
CA THR A 48 2.46 -0.31 1.33
C THR A 48 3.65 -1.07 0.78
N PHE A 49 4.42 -0.46 -0.13
CA PHE A 49 5.56 -1.14 -0.72
C PHE A 49 6.86 -0.82 0.01
N ASP A 50 7.65 -1.84 0.26
CA ASP A 50 9.01 -1.69 0.75
C ASP A 50 9.99 -1.73 -0.42
N LYS A 51 10.97 -0.85 -0.39
CA LYS A 51 12.12 -0.94 -1.29
C LYS A 51 13.09 -1.96 -0.73
N LYS A 52 13.31 -3.03 -1.47
CA LYS A 52 14.24 -4.10 -1.12
C LYS A 52 15.36 -4.21 -2.14
N ILE A 53 16.47 -4.76 -1.67
CA ILE A 53 17.59 -5.16 -2.50
C ILE A 53 17.68 -6.68 -2.37
N THR A 54 17.66 -7.37 -3.49
CA THR A 54 17.80 -8.83 -3.52
C THR A 54 18.87 -9.20 -4.53
N THR A 55 19.88 -9.92 -4.07
CA THR A 55 20.92 -10.44 -4.94
C THR A 55 20.38 -11.63 -5.70
N LEU A 56 20.38 -11.55 -7.03
CA LEU A 56 19.93 -12.59 -7.94
C LEU A 56 21.11 -13.22 -8.66
N THR A 57 21.06 -14.54 -8.82
CA THR A 57 22.01 -15.27 -9.67
C THR A 57 21.40 -15.44 -11.05
N ILE A 58 22.12 -14.99 -12.07
CA ILE A 58 21.74 -15.15 -13.47
C ILE A 58 22.29 -16.47 -13.96
N LEU A 59 21.44 -17.30 -14.53
CA LEU A 59 21.79 -18.56 -15.17
C LEU A 59 21.14 -18.60 -16.55
N GLY A 60 21.97 -18.70 -17.60
CA GLY A 60 21.47 -18.74 -18.98
C GLY A 60 20.61 -17.51 -19.34
N LYS A 61 21.06 -16.30 -18.97
CA LYS A 61 20.39 -15.02 -19.22
C LYS A 61 19.03 -14.84 -18.51
N LYS A 62 18.80 -15.61 -17.43
CA LYS A 62 17.56 -15.56 -16.64
C LYS A 62 17.88 -15.57 -15.14
N ALA A 63 17.11 -14.80 -14.38
CA ALA A 63 17.12 -14.85 -12.92
C ALA A 63 15.69 -15.00 -12.39
N LEU A 64 15.50 -15.87 -11.39
CA LEU A 64 14.20 -16.03 -10.73
C LEU A 64 13.93 -14.82 -9.86
N LEU A 65 12.75 -14.20 -10.04
CA LEU A 65 12.32 -13.07 -9.23
C LEU A 65 11.88 -13.53 -7.81
N PRO A 66 12.10 -12.70 -6.79
CA PRO A 66 11.58 -12.96 -5.45
C PRO A 66 10.05 -13.09 -5.45
N SER A 67 9.50 -13.92 -4.56
CA SER A 67 8.04 -14.12 -4.45
C SER A 67 7.25 -12.89 -4.05
N ASP A 68 7.90 -11.92 -3.42
CA ASP A 68 7.33 -10.64 -3.00
C ASP A 68 7.59 -9.48 -3.99
N PHE A 69 8.16 -9.80 -5.16
CA PHE A 69 8.45 -8.82 -6.21
C PHE A 69 7.18 -8.20 -6.77
N LEU A 70 7.16 -6.88 -6.89
CA LEU A 70 6.09 -6.12 -7.52
C LEU A 70 6.55 -5.35 -8.75
N ASN A 71 7.59 -4.54 -8.57
CA ASN A 71 8.08 -3.67 -9.61
C ASN A 71 9.60 -3.52 -9.52
N MET A 72 10.27 -3.48 -10.65
CA MET A 72 11.70 -3.25 -10.74
C MET A 72 11.98 -1.75 -10.69
N ILE A 73 12.93 -1.35 -9.84
CA ILE A 73 13.41 0.02 -9.75
C ILE A 73 14.71 0.15 -10.55
N GLU A 74 15.68 -0.74 -10.26
CA GLU A 74 17.02 -0.64 -10.82
C GLU A 74 17.75 -1.98 -10.70
N ILE A 75 18.74 -2.21 -11.54
CA ILE A 75 19.64 -3.35 -11.47
C ILE A 75 21.06 -2.80 -11.34
N ARG A 76 21.82 -3.32 -10.37
CA ARG A 76 23.23 -2.99 -10.18
C ARG A 76 24.10 -4.23 -10.19
N SER A 77 25.36 -4.03 -10.56
CA SER A 77 26.38 -5.02 -10.28
C SER A 77 26.59 -5.15 -8.77
N THR A 78 26.84 -6.36 -8.28
CA THR A 78 27.29 -6.58 -6.90
C THR A 78 28.61 -5.85 -6.58
N GLU A 79 29.37 -5.44 -7.59
CA GLU A 79 30.59 -4.64 -7.47
C GLU A 79 30.34 -3.11 -7.58
N GLY A 80 29.06 -2.68 -7.67
CA GLY A 80 28.65 -1.27 -7.55
C GLY A 80 28.49 -0.49 -8.87
N GLY A 81 28.54 -1.16 -10.04
CA GLY A 81 28.23 -0.55 -11.34
C GLY A 81 26.74 -0.62 -11.68
N GLU A 82 26.21 0.41 -12.34
CA GLU A 82 24.87 0.35 -12.94
C GLU A 82 24.89 -0.51 -14.21
N TYR A 83 23.88 -1.35 -14.41
CA TYR A 83 23.68 -2.06 -15.66
C TYR A 83 22.69 -1.31 -16.55
N ASP A 84 22.97 -1.33 -17.85
CA ASP A 84 21.99 -0.89 -18.84
C ASP A 84 20.83 -1.87 -18.88
N THR A 85 19.67 -1.42 -18.39
CA THR A 85 18.44 -2.21 -18.34
C THR A 85 17.63 -2.17 -19.62
N THR A 86 18.09 -1.48 -20.66
CA THR A 86 17.39 -1.25 -21.93
C THR A 86 16.95 -2.56 -22.60
N ASN A 87 17.72 -3.63 -22.42
CA ASN A 87 17.47 -4.96 -22.99
C ASN A 87 16.95 -5.97 -21.95
N SER A 88 16.46 -5.51 -20.78
CA SER A 88 15.89 -6.40 -19.78
C SER A 88 14.36 -6.40 -19.85
N TYR A 89 13.74 -7.56 -19.61
CA TYR A 89 12.28 -7.69 -19.51
C TYR A 89 11.90 -8.77 -18.50
N ILE A 90 10.68 -8.67 -18.00
CA ILE A 90 10.13 -9.61 -17.02
C ILE A 90 9.08 -10.47 -17.70
N SER A 91 9.20 -11.78 -17.59
CA SER A 91 8.23 -12.74 -18.12
C SER A 91 8.24 -14.03 -17.30
N GLY A 92 7.03 -14.53 -16.98
CA GLY A 92 6.85 -15.83 -16.32
C GLY A 92 7.50 -15.95 -14.93
N GLY A 93 7.65 -14.83 -14.20
CA GLY A 93 8.33 -14.82 -12.90
C GLY A 93 9.86 -14.76 -12.98
N TYR A 94 10.40 -14.54 -14.18
CA TYR A 94 11.84 -14.41 -14.41
C TYR A 94 12.17 -13.01 -14.93
N LEU A 95 13.32 -12.50 -14.49
CA LEU A 95 14.01 -11.41 -15.11
C LEU A 95 14.88 -11.99 -16.25
N HIS A 96 14.68 -11.50 -17.46
CA HIS A 96 15.51 -11.78 -18.61
C HIS A 96 16.47 -10.61 -18.83
N ILE A 97 17.75 -10.89 -18.89
CA ILE A 97 18.81 -9.88 -19.06
C ILE A 97 19.94 -10.48 -19.86
N ASP A 98 20.54 -9.69 -20.75
CA ASP A 98 21.64 -10.15 -21.61
C ASP A 98 22.99 -10.12 -20.86
N LEU A 99 23.05 -10.88 -19.76
CA LEU A 99 24.26 -11.13 -18.97
C LEU A 99 24.45 -12.63 -18.82
N GLU A 100 25.68 -13.08 -18.84
CA GLU A 100 26.01 -14.50 -18.62
C GLU A 100 26.45 -14.70 -17.18
N ASP A 101 26.01 -15.82 -16.61
CA ASP A 101 26.38 -16.44 -15.33
C ASP A 101 27.07 -15.50 -14.29
N THR A 102 26.34 -14.53 -13.81
CA THR A 102 26.84 -13.55 -12.85
C THR A 102 25.78 -13.28 -11.76
N THR A 103 26.15 -12.51 -10.77
CA THR A 103 25.25 -12.04 -9.73
C THR A 103 24.96 -10.56 -9.88
N ILE A 104 23.72 -10.17 -9.66
CA ILE A 104 23.26 -8.79 -9.73
C ILE A 104 22.46 -8.45 -8.45
N ASP A 105 22.44 -7.19 -8.10
CA ASP A 105 21.57 -6.65 -7.07
C ASP A 105 20.35 -6.01 -7.73
N LEU A 106 19.18 -6.62 -7.51
CA LEU A 106 17.90 -6.11 -7.95
C LEU A 106 17.31 -5.19 -6.88
N TYR A 107 17.19 -3.92 -7.21
CA TYR A 107 16.43 -2.95 -6.42
C TYR A 107 14.99 -3.00 -6.90
N HIS A 108 14.08 -3.36 -6.00
CA HIS A 108 12.67 -3.55 -6.36
C HIS A 108 11.71 -3.09 -5.28
N GLU A 109 10.49 -2.81 -5.70
CA GLU A 109 9.37 -2.68 -4.79
C GLU A 109 8.86 -4.07 -4.44
N ALA A 110 8.65 -4.30 -3.16
CA ALA A 110 8.19 -5.59 -2.63
C ALA A 110 6.95 -5.41 -1.75
N ILE A 111 6.11 -6.45 -1.70
CA ILE A 111 5.03 -6.51 -0.72
C ILE A 111 5.65 -6.60 0.66
N SER A 112 5.33 -5.65 1.52
CA SER A 112 5.74 -5.71 2.92
C SER A 112 4.95 -6.81 3.64
N THR A 113 5.64 -7.75 4.27
CA THR A 113 5.05 -8.86 5.01
C THR A 113 5.47 -8.83 6.48
N ASP A 114 4.63 -9.36 7.35
CA ASP A 114 4.97 -9.62 8.73
C ASP A 114 5.83 -10.89 8.89
N ASN A 115 6.20 -11.21 10.14
CA ASN A 115 7.03 -12.39 10.45
C ASN A 115 6.36 -13.73 10.12
N GLU A 116 5.05 -13.74 9.91
CA GLU A 116 4.26 -14.92 9.55
C GLU A 116 3.97 -15.00 8.04
N GLY A 117 4.48 -14.04 7.25
CA GLY A 117 4.27 -13.96 5.80
C GLY A 117 2.96 -13.30 5.37
N TYR A 118 2.17 -12.75 6.30
CA TYR A 118 0.97 -11.99 5.94
C TYR A 118 1.37 -10.57 5.53
N PRO A 119 0.74 -10.04 4.47
CA PRO A 119 0.97 -8.67 4.06
C PRO A 119 0.66 -7.66 5.17
N THR A 120 1.48 -6.61 5.21
CA THR A 120 1.25 -5.48 6.09
C THR A 120 0.61 -4.32 5.33
N ILE A 121 -0.21 -3.57 6.02
CA ILE A 121 -0.93 -2.40 5.51
C ILE A 121 -0.63 -1.18 6.38
N SER A 122 -0.97 0.01 5.89
CA SER A 122 -0.93 1.20 6.73
C SER A 122 -1.94 1.10 7.87
N ALA A 123 -1.56 1.44 9.10
CA ALA A 123 -2.49 1.51 10.22
C ALA A 123 -3.63 2.53 9.97
N ASP A 124 -3.38 3.54 9.15
CA ASP A 124 -4.40 4.52 8.76
C ASP A 124 -5.53 3.94 7.90
N HIS A 125 -5.33 2.73 7.33
CA HIS A 125 -6.30 2.02 6.50
C HIS A 125 -7.13 0.99 7.29
N GLU A 126 -6.79 0.70 8.53
CA GLU A 126 -7.42 -0.34 9.35
C GLU A 126 -8.95 -0.23 9.36
N ASP A 127 -9.46 0.95 9.70
CA ASP A 127 -10.91 1.20 9.80
C ASP A 127 -11.62 1.04 8.45
N ALA A 128 -10.99 1.52 7.37
CA ALA A 128 -11.55 1.40 6.02
C ALA A 128 -11.62 -0.05 5.57
N ILE A 129 -10.57 -0.84 5.82
CA ILE A 129 -10.53 -2.27 5.48
C ILE A 129 -11.54 -3.04 6.31
N ALA A 130 -11.62 -2.78 7.62
CA ALA A 130 -12.60 -3.39 8.50
C ALA A 130 -14.03 -3.11 8.04
N ALA A 131 -14.35 -1.85 7.73
CA ALA A 131 -15.66 -1.45 7.21
C ALA A 131 -15.99 -2.14 5.87
N TYR A 132 -14.99 -2.31 4.98
CA TYR A 132 -15.17 -3.02 3.72
C TYR A 132 -15.50 -4.50 3.93
N ILE A 133 -14.75 -5.19 4.80
CA ILE A 133 -14.99 -6.60 5.11
C ILE A 133 -16.41 -6.76 5.69
N MET A 134 -16.81 -5.89 6.62
CA MET A 134 -18.15 -5.91 7.20
C MET A 134 -19.22 -5.69 6.14
N TYR A 135 -19.05 -4.71 5.25
CA TYR A 135 -19.96 -4.44 4.15
C TYR A 135 -20.10 -5.66 3.21
N LYS A 136 -19.00 -6.33 2.85
CA LYS A 136 -19.02 -7.53 2.01
C LYS A 136 -19.67 -8.72 2.70
N TYR A 137 -19.31 -8.94 3.97
CA TYR A 137 -19.87 -10.04 4.75
C TYR A 137 -21.40 -9.90 4.95
N LYS A 138 -21.85 -8.73 5.39
CA LYS A 138 -23.27 -8.42 5.53
C LYS A 138 -24.01 -8.31 4.20
N GLY A 139 -23.31 -8.04 3.11
CA GLY A 139 -23.85 -8.12 1.77
C GLY A 139 -24.38 -9.51 1.42
N ARG A 140 -23.73 -10.57 1.87
CA ARG A 140 -24.24 -11.96 1.71
C ARG A 140 -25.60 -12.15 2.42
N GLU A 141 -25.76 -11.59 3.62
CA GLU A 141 -27.02 -11.63 4.36
C GLU A 141 -28.11 -10.83 3.65
N TYR A 142 -27.77 -9.67 3.10
CA TYR A 142 -28.68 -8.85 2.31
C TYR A 142 -29.21 -9.58 1.07
N TYR A 143 -28.30 -10.17 0.26
CA TYR A 143 -28.72 -10.94 -0.93
C TYR A 143 -29.54 -12.18 -0.60
N ASN A 144 -29.35 -12.75 0.58
CA ASN A 144 -30.17 -13.84 1.12
C ASN A 144 -31.45 -13.36 1.82
N GLN A 145 -31.83 -12.07 1.67
CA GLN A 145 -33.02 -11.44 2.26
C GLN A 145 -33.06 -11.48 3.79
N LYS A 146 -31.92 -11.67 4.46
CA LYS A 146 -31.80 -11.69 5.93
C LYS A 146 -31.47 -10.33 6.54
N LEU A 147 -31.11 -9.35 5.72
CA LEU A 147 -30.71 -8.01 6.16
C LEU A 147 -31.57 -6.95 5.46
N PRO A 148 -32.15 -5.98 6.19
CA PRO A 148 -32.88 -4.86 5.60
C PRO A 148 -32.02 -3.98 4.71
N ARG A 149 -32.62 -3.44 3.63
CA ARG A 149 -31.90 -2.60 2.65
C ARG A 149 -31.24 -1.38 3.25
N TYR A 150 -31.86 -0.73 4.22
CA TYR A 150 -31.31 0.47 4.86
C TYR A 150 -30.02 0.16 5.60
N VAL A 151 -29.94 -0.97 6.32
CA VAL A 151 -28.72 -1.40 7.02
C VAL A 151 -27.57 -1.64 6.05
N TYR A 152 -27.86 -2.32 4.93
CA TYR A 152 -26.85 -2.55 3.89
C TYR A 152 -26.35 -1.23 3.26
N GLN A 153 -27.26 -0.27 3.05
CA GLN A 153 -26.89 1.05 2.54
C GLN A 153 -26.04 1.84 3.54
N ASP A 154 -26.31 1.74 4.83
CA ASP A 154 -25.53 2.39 5.86
C ASP A 154 -24.10 1.81 5.96
N LEU A 155 -23.95 0.50 5.89
CA LEU A 155 -22.62 -0.14 5.82
C LEU A 155 -21.83 0.30 4.59
N LYS A 156 -22.50 0.47 3.43
CA LYS A 156 -21.87 0.99 2.22
C LYS A 156 -21.41 2.44 2.38
N LYS A 157 -22.23 3.28 3.03
CA LYS A 157 -21.85 4.68 3.33
C LYS A 157 -20.68 4.75 4.31
N GLU A 158 -20.73 3.93 5.37
CA GLU A 158 -19.66 3.82 6.36
C GLU A 158 -18.33 3.49 5.68
N TRP A 159 -18.30 2.43 4.85
CA TRP A 159 -17.11 2.11 4.10
C TRP A 159 -16.63 3.27 3.20
N SER A 160 -17.55 3.94 2.48
CA SER A 160 -17.20 5.07 1.63
C SER A 160 -16.56 6.22 2.42
N MET A 161 -17.09 6.51 3.61
CA MET A 161 -16.57 7.52 4.52
C MET A 161 -15.18 7.14 5.05
N GLN A 162 -14.99 5.92 5.53
CA GLN A 162 -13.70 5.43 6.02
C GLN A 162 -12.64 5.40 4.92
N CYS A 163 -13.02 4.99 3.70
CA CYS A 163 -12.14 5.04 2.53
C CYS A 163 -11.68 6.47 2.20
N ALA A 164 -12.60 7.45 2.26
CA ALA A 164 -12.25 8.85 2.04
C ALA A 164 -11.31 9.39 3.13
N GLN A 165 -11.52 8.99 4.39
CA GLN A 165 -10.64 9.35 5.51
C GLN A 165 -9.25 8.75 5.36
N ALA A 166 -9.12 7.47 4.99
CA ALA A 166 -7.86 6.80 4.74
C ALA A 166 -7.06 7.51 3.64
N ARG A 167 -7.70 7.81 2.49
CA ARG A 167 -7.10 8.60 1.41
C ARG A 167 -6.69 10.00 1.86
N GLY A 168 -7.50 10.64 2.69
CA GLY A 168 -7.18 11.95 3.25
C GLY A 168 -5.93 11.93 4.10
N LYS A 169 -5.76 10.90 4.94
CA LYS A 169 -4.56 10.71 5.77
C LYS A 169 -3.31 10.48 4.92
N ASP A 170 -3.39 9.63 3.87
CA ASP A 170 -2.28 9.36 2.96
C ASP A 170 -1.82 10.62 2.22
N ASN A 171 -2.78 11.46 1.81
CA ASN A 171 -2.51 12.69 1.07
C ASN A 171 -2.17 13.89 1.98
N MET A 172 -2.19 13.71 3.30
CA MET A 172 -1.91 14.81 4.22
C MET A 172 -0.42 15.18 4.17
N PRO A 173 -0.07 16.43 3.83
CA PRO A 173 1.31 16.85 3.78
C PRO A 173 2.00 16.68 5.14
N THR A 174 3.23 16.19 5.12
CA THR A 174 4.07 16.14 6.33
C THR A 174 4.32 17.55 6.86
N ARG A 175 4.72 17.66 8.15
CA ARG A 175 5.07 18.95 8.76
C ARG A 175 6.13 19.72 7.94
N GLN A 176 7.08 19.00 7.33
CA GLN A 176 8.11 19.59 6.47
C GLN A 176 7.50 20.12 5.16
N GLN A 177 6.61 19.36 4.54
CA GLN A 177 5.91 19.79 3.32
C GLN A 177 5.01 20.99 3.62
N TRP A 178 4.30 21.02 4.75
CA TRP A 178 3.53 22.20 5.19
C TRP A 178 4.40 23.44 5.35
N ARG A 179 5.59 23.28 5.97
CA ARG A 179 6.55 24.41 6.07
C ARG A 179 6.99 24.90 4.69
N ASN A 180 7.31 24.00 3.78
CA ASN A 180 7.72 24.34 2.42
C ASN A 180 6.60 25.06 1.67
N ILE A 181 5.36 24.57 1.76
CA ILE A 181 4.17 25.21 1.19
C ILE A 181 3.99 26.61 1.79
N SER A 182 4.06 26.72 3.12
CA SER A 182 3.93 28.01 3.81
C SER A 182 5.01 29.01 3.39
N ASN A 183 6.27 28.56 3.30
CA ASN A 183 7.38 29.40 2.84
C ASN A 183 7.18 29.85 1.40
N TYR A 184 6.72 28.95 0.52
CA TYR A 184 6.39 29.29 -0.86
C TYR A 184 5.28 30.35 -0.93
N TRP A 185 4.18 30.17 -0.20
CA TRP A 185 3.10 31.16 -0.12
C TRP A 185 3.56 32.52 0.42
N ASN A 186 4.43 32.51 1.44
CA ASN A 186 5.00 33.72 1.98
C ASN A 186 5.92 34.44 0.98
N SER A 187 6.66 33.71 0.14
CA SER A 187 7.50 34.29 -0.92
C SER A 187 6.69 34.92 -2.06
N LEU A 188 5.46 34.47 -2.26
CA LEU A 188 4.55 35.05 -3.28
C LEU A 188 3.82 36.30 -2.79
N ARG A 189 3.85 36.62 -1.48
CA ARG A 189 3.29 37.85 -0.99
C ARG A 189 4.13 39.02 -1.47
N PRO A 190 3.53 40.05 -2.16
CA PRO A 190 4.28 41.20 -2.54
C PRO A 190 4.84 41.85 -1.27
N TYR A 191 6.12 42.22 -1.32
CA TYR A 191 6.78 42.96 -0.25
C TYR A 191 5.93 44.24 0.00
N LYS A 192 5.30 44.35 1.16
CA LYS A 192 4.71 45.61 1.59
C LYS A 192 5.89 46.51 1.90
N ASP A 193 6.22 47.34 0.95
CA ASP A 193 7.13 48.45 1.16
C ASP A 193 6.55 49.30 2.27
N ASP A 194 7.14 49.22 3.45
CA ASP A 194 6.80 50.09 4.60
C ASP A 194 7.35 51.48 4.37
N THR A 195 7.04 52.06 3.22
CA THR A 195 7.25 53.49 2.92
C THR A 195 6.10 54.31 3.46
N ARG A 196 5.76 54.13 4.73
CA ARG A 196 5.02 55.13 5.49
C ARG A 196 5.83 55.67 6.66
N LYS A 197 7.04 56.17 6.34
CA LYS A 197 7.63 57.26 7.09
C LYS A 197 7.37 58.50 6.26
N ILE A 198 6.23 59.10 6.46
CA ILE A 198 5.98 60.46 6.02
C ILE A 198 5.46 61.24 7.25
N PHE A 199 6.37 62.06 7.75
CA PHE A 199 6.21 63.26 8.58
C PHE A 199 5.58 63.10 9.94
#